data_d9ca97aedd2add3db9f4978f23599b15
#
_entry.id   d9ca97aedd2add3db9f4978f23599b15
#
_cell.length_a   1.000
_cell.length_b   1.000
_cell.length_c   1.000
_cell.angle_alpha   90.00
_cell.angle_beta   90.00
_cell.angle_gamma   90.00
#
_symmetry.space_group_name_H-M   'P 1'
#
loop_
_entity.id
_entity.type
_entity.pdbx_description
1 polymer ?
#
loop_
_entity_poly.entity_id
_entity_poly.type
_entity_poly.pdbx_seq_one_letter_code
_entity_poly.pdbx_strand_id
1 'polypeptide(L)'
;MKGSQLSSSAKRIQKELAEISLDPPCNCSAGPKGDNLYEWVSTIVGPSGCPYSGGVFFLDITFPHDYPFKPPKIVFRTRIYHCNVNSQGQICLDILKDQWSPALTISKVLLSICSLLTDCNPKDPLVGSIAKQYLEDRELHDKTAAEWTKRYAQG
;
A
#
# COMPACT_ATOMS: atom_id res chain seq x y z
N MET A 1 -35.02 -9.19 7.01
CA MET A 1 -34.43 -9.22 6.95
C MET A 1 -33.53 -8.79 7.48
N LYS A 2 -33.25 -8.86 7.91
CA LYS A 2 -32.34 -8.60 8.57
C LYS A 2 -31.04 -8.81 8.04
N GLY A 3 -30.61 -9.76 7.54
CA GLY A 3 -29.38 -10.03 6.85
C GLY A 3 -29.07 -9.06 5.75
N SER A 4 -30.07 -8.31 5.33
CA SER A 4 -29.90 -7.30 4.29
C SER A 4 -29.35 -5.99 4.83
N GLN A 5 -29.34 -5.82 6.16
CA GLN A 5 -28.82 -4.58 6.73
C GLN A 5 -27.32 -4.67 6.92
N LEU A 6 -26.63 -3.73 6.30
CA LEU A 6 -25.18 -3.61 6.43
C LEU A 6 -24.83 -2.69 7.58
N SER A 7 -23.72 -2.99 8.25
CA SER A 7 -23.14 -2.09 9.24
C SER A 7 -22.68 -0.80 8.57
N SER A 8 -22.43 0.24 9.36
CA SER A 8 -21.92 1.49 8.81
C SER A 8 -20.53 1.31 8.18
N SER A 9 -19.67 0.45 8.75
CA SER A 9 -18.38 0.17 8.13
C SER A 9 -18.54 -0.53 6.79
N ALA A 10 -19.45 -1.51 6.69
CA ALA A 10 -19.68 -2.21 5.43
C ALA A 10 -20.20 -1.26 4.35
N LYS A 11 -21.11 -0.36 4.72
CA LYS A 11 -21.62 0.65 3.78
C LYS A 11 -20.52 1.56 3.28
N ARG A 12 -19.63 1.99 4.18
CA ARG A 12 -18.51 2.85 3.82
C ARG A 12 -17.54 2.12 2.87
N ILE A 13 -17.25 0.86 3.19
CA ILE A 13 -16.35 0.05 2.36
C ILE A 13 -16.93 -0.17 0.98
N GLN A 14 -18.23 -0.47 0.89
CA GLN A 14 -18.91 -0.64 -0.40
C GLN A 14 -18.90 0.63 -1.22
N LYS A 15 -19.07 1.78 -0.57
CA LYS A 15 -19.01 3.06 -1.26
C LYS A 15 -17.62 3.29 -1.85
N GLU A 16 -16.58 3.00 -1.07
CA GLU A 16 -15.20 3.16 -1.55
C GLU A 16 -14.88 2.17 -2.67
N LEU A 17 -15.41 0.95 -2.60
CA LEU A 17 -15.25 -0.02 -3.67
C LEU A 17 -15.83 0.49 -4.98
N ALA A 18 -17.03 1.06 -4.92
CA ALA A 18 -17.66 1.63 -6.11
C ALA A 18 -16.84 2.79 -6.67
N GLU A 19 -16.34 3.66 -5.80
CA GLU A 19 -15.54 4.80 -6.22
C GLU A 19 -14.22 4.39 -6.86
N ILE A 20 -13.51 3.44 -6.26
CA ILE A 20 -12.21 3.01 -6.78
C ILE A 20 -12.36 2.19 -8.07
N SER A 21 -13.49 1.51 -8.23
CA SER A 21 -13.75 0.75 -9.45
C SER A 21 -14.04 1.66 -10.63
N LEU A 22 -14.67 2.83 -10.36
CA LEU A 22 -14.97 3.80 -11.40
C LEU A 22 -13.78 4.67 -11.75
N ASP A 23 -12.96 5.02 -10.75
CA ASP A 23 -11.86 5.95 -10.93
C ASP A 23 -10.67 5.48 -10.07
N PRO A 24 -9.98 4.41 -10.49
CA PRO A 24 -8.85 3.91 -9.72
C PRO A 24 -7.67 4.88 -9.75
N PRO A 25 -6.87 4.91 -8.67
CA PRO A 25 -5.65 5.71 -8.68
C PRO A 25 -4.71 5.24 -9.80
N CYS A 26 -3.88 6.15 -10.26
CA CYS A 26 -2.92 5.84 -11.33
C CYS A 26 -2.05 4.64 -10.91
N ASN A 27 -1.95 3.65 -11.80
CA ASN A 27 -1.14 2.45 -11.63
C ASN A 27 -1.60 1.54 -10.46
N CYS A 28 -2.80 1.74 -9.95
CA CYS A 28 -3.33 0.93 -8.85
C CYS A 28 -4.67 0.30 -9.21
N SER A 29 -4.90 -0.87 -8.66
CA SER A 29 -6.22 -1.48 -8.65
C SER A 29 -6.44 -2.10 -7.27
N ALA A 30 -7.71 -2.27 -6.87
CA ALA A 30 -8.01 -2.86 -5.59
C ALA A 30 -9.45 -3.37 -5.57
N GLY A 31 -9.67 -4.42 -4.79
CA GLY A 31 -10.99 -4.97 -4.60
C GLY A 31 -10.96 -6.17 -3.66
N PRO A 32 -12.13 -6.69 -3.27
CA PRO A 32 -12.20 -7.84 -2.38
C PRO A 32 -11.52 -9.07 -2.98
N LYS A 33 -10.89 -9.87 -2.12
CA LYS A 33 -10.29 -11.14 -2.55
C LYS A 33 -11.33 -12.20 -2.87
N GLY A 34 -12.44 -12.18 -2.13
CA GLY A 34 -13.49 -13.18 -2.22
C GLY A 34 -14.77 -12.63 -1.61
N ASP A 35 -15.42 -13.46 -0.79
CA ASP A 35 -16.73 -13.09 -0.24
C ASP A 35 -16.67 -12.13 0.94
N ASN A 36 -15.51 -11.97 1.56
CA ASN A 36 -15.37 -11.09 2.72
C ASN A 36 -15.05 -9.67 2.26
N LEU A 37 -16.02 -8.78 2.42
CA LEU A 37 -15.88 -7.38 2.02
C LEU A 37 -14.74 -6.67 2.76
N TYR A 38 -14.32 -7.16 3.93
CA TYR A 38 -13.30 -6.54 4.76
C TYR A 38 -11.88 -6.96 4.38
N GLU A 39 -11.74 -7.87 3.43
CA GLU A 39 -10.43 -8.33 2.96
C GLU A 39 -10.27 -8.09 1.48
N TRP A 40 -9.34 -7.21 1.15
CA TRP A 40 -9.07 -6.82 -0.24
C TRP A 40 -7.65 -7.19 -0.64
N VAL A 41 -7.43 -7.23 -1.94
CA VAL A 41 -6.08 -7.25 -2.51
C VAL A 41 -5.95 -6.03 -3.42
N SER A 42 -4.77 -5.43 -3.40
CA SER A 42 -4.44 -4.32 -4.29
C SER A 42 -3.24 -4.71 -5.14
N THR A 43 -3.19 -4.17 -6.35
CA THR A 43 -2.05 -4.28 -7.24
C THR A 43 -1.53 -2.88 -7.50
N ILE A 44 -0.23 -2.68 -7.30
CA ILE A 44 0.44 -1.41 -7.60
C ILE A 44 1.53 -1.70 -8.60
N VAL A 45 1.52 -0.97 -9.73
CA VAL A 45 2.62 -1.03 -10.70
C VAL A 45 3.62 0.06 -10.33
N GLY A 46 4.88 -0.31 -10.17
CA GLY A 46 5.92 0.64 -9.80
C GLY A 46 5.97 1.82 -10.75
N PRO A 47 5.98 3.07 -10.21
CA PRO A 47 6.00 4.27 -11.06
C PRO A 47 7.25 4.36 -11.91
N SER A 48 7.12 4.94 -13.10
CA SER A 48 8.30 5.17 -13.94
C SER A 48 9.23 6.18 -13.28
N GLY A 49 10.52 6.05 -13.55
CA GLY A 49 11.51 6.97 -13.02
C GLY A 49 12.00 6.64 -11.62
N CYS A 50 11.59 5.50 -11.05
CA CYS A 50 12.09 5.05 -9.75
C CYS A 50 12.61 3.61 -9.87
N PRO A 51 13.36 3.12 -8.87
CA PRO A 51 13.93 1.76 -8.94
C PRO A 51 12.90 0.65 -9.05
N TYR A 52 11.66 0.92 -8.66
CA TYR A 52 10.58 -0.07 -8.68
C TYR A 52 9.80 -0.09 -9.98
N SER A 53 10.22 0.73 -10.94
CA SER A 53 9.54 0.90 -12.23
C SER A 53 9.28 -0.44 -12.91
N GLY A 54 8.04 -0.62 -13.35
CA GLY A 54 7.65 -1.83 -14.08
C GLY A 54 7.35 -3.03 -13.20
N GLY A 55 7.64 -2.95 -11.90
CA GLY A 55 7.32 -4.04 -10.98
C GLY A 55 5.83 -4.06 -10.67
N VAL A 56 5.30 -5.25 -10.44
CA VAL A 56 3.90 -5.43 -10.03
C VAL A 56 3.91 -5.91 -8.58
N PHE A 57 3.38 -5.07 -7.69
CA PHE A 57 3.39 -5.34 -6.26
C PHE A 57 1.98 -5.63 -5.77
N PHE A 58 1.81 -6.75 -5.07
CA PHE A 58 0.53 -7.13 -4.48
C PHE A 58 0.52 -6.77 -3.01
N LEU A 59 -0.57 -6.19 -2.56
CA LEU A 59 -0.76 -5.79 -1.18
C LEU A 59 -2.04 -6.42 -0.63
N ASP A 60 -2.00 -6.84 0.63
CA ASP A 60 -3.18 -7.32 1.33
C ASP A 60 -3.74 -6.17 2.17
N ILE A 61 -5.04 -5.95 2.08
CA ILE A 61 -5.73 -4.89 2.82
C ILE A 61 -6.80 -5.54 3.68
N THR A 62 -6.76 -5.23 4.98
CA THR A 62 -7.77 -5.70 5.93
C THR A 62 -8.41 -4.49 6.59
N PHE A 63 -9.72 -4.35 6.44
CA PHE A 63 -10.45 -3.26 7.07
C PHE A 63 -10.89 -3.69 8.47
N PRO A 64 -10.71 -2.83 9.49
CA PRO A 64 -11.25 -3.12 10.82
C PRO A 64 -12.77 -2.96 10.83
N HIS A 65 -13.42 -3.60 11.79
CA HIS A 65 -14.88 -3.53 11.91
C HIS A 65 -15.37 -2.12 12.22
N ASP A 66 -14.53 -1.29 12.81
CA ASP A 66 -14.88 0.11 13.11
C ASP A 66 -14.31 1.08 12.08
N TYR A 67 -13.95 0.59 10.91
CA TYR A 67 -13.58 1.45 9.78
C TYR A 67 -14.74 2.41 9.48
N PRO A 68 -14.55 3.67 9.22
CA PRO A 68 -13.28 4.37 8.97
C PRO A 68 -12.67 5.08 10.19
N PHE A 69 -13.10 4.74 11.39
CA PHE A 69 -12.58 5.40 12.59
C PHE A 69 -11.20 4.88 12.98
N LYS A 70 -10.84 3.72 12.48
CA LYS A 70 -9.48 3.19 12.57
C LYS A 70 -8.96 2.89 11.16
N PRO A 71 -7.64 2.96 10.96
CA PRO A 71 -7.09 2.76 9.62
C PRO A 71 -7.17 1.31 9.18
N PRO A 72 -7.14 1.08 7.86
CA PRO A 72 -7.01 -0.27 7.34
C PRO A 72 -5.60 -0.78 7.61
N LYS A 73 -5.45 -2.09 7.71
CA LYS A 73 -4.14 -2.73 7.79
C LYS A 73 -3.71 -3.10 6.39
N ILE A 74 -2.54 -2.63 5.97
CA ILE A 74 -2.01 -2.87 4.63
C ILE A 74 -0.60 -3.41 4.74
N VAL A 75 -0.35 -4.54 4.07
CA VAL A 75 0.99 -5.12 4.02
C VAL A 75 1.32 -5.51 2.58
N PHE A 76 2.58 -5.37 2.21
CA PHE A 76 3.07 -5.87 0.93
C PHE A 76 3.14 -7.39 0.98
N ARG A 77 2.54 -8.05 0.00
CA ARG A 77 2.70 -9.48 -0.19
C ARG A 77 3.94 -9.76 -1.04
N THR A 78 4.20 -8.90 -2.01
CA THR A 78 5.37 -8.98 -2.87
C THR A 78 6.59 -8.41 -2.12
N ARG A 79 7.71 -9.09 -2.20
CA ARG A 79 8.94 -8.60 -1.56
C ARG A 79 9.42 -7.33 -2.26
N ILE A 80 9.88 -6.38 -1.45
CA ILE A 80 10.35 -5.09 -1.95
C ILE A 80 11.54 -4.62 -1.11
N TYR A 81 12.51 -4.00 -1.77
CA TYR A 81 13.68 -3.42 -1.11
C TYR A 81 13.42 -1.95 -0.87
N HIS A 82 12.93 -1.61 0.33
CA HIS A 82 12.49 -0.25 0.65
C HIS A 82 12.69 0.00 2.14
N CYS A 83 13.22 1.17 2.50
CA CYS A 83 13.51 1.45 3.91
C CYS A 83 12.26 1.60 4.79
N ASN A 84 11.11 1.86 4.20
CA ASN A 84 9.86 2.00 4.94
C ASN A 84 8.98 0.75 4.86
N VAL A 85 9.48 -0.34 4.28
CA VAL A 85 8.77 -1.61 4.20
C VAL A 85 9.72 -2.70 4.68
N ASN A 86 9.32 -3.43 5.72
CA ASN A 86 10.18 -4.47 6.28
C ASN A 86 9.99 -5.82 5.56
N SER A 87 10.73 -6.83 6.00
CA SER A 87 10.70 -8.16 5.38
C SER A 87 9.35 -8.85 5.49
N GLN A 88 8.51 -8.42 6.42
CA GLN A 88 7.16 -8.96 6.60
C GLN A 88 6.12 -8.17 5.81
N GLY A 89 6.52 -7.18 5.06
CA GLY A 89 5.62 -6.36 4.25
C GLY A 89 4.95 -5.24 5.00
N GLN A 90 5.29 -5.04 6.28
CA GLN A 90 4.72 -3.94 7.06
C GLN A 90 5.23 -2.61 6.52
N ILE A 91 4.35 -1.61 6.50
CA ILE A 91 4.63 -0.31 5.90
C ILE A 91 4.66 0.76 6.99
N CYS A 92 5.71 1.57 7.00
CA CYS A 92 5.78 2.75 7.87
C CYS A 92 5.26 3.95 7.09
N LEU A 93 4.02 4.31 7.32
CA LEU A 93 3.36 5.43 6.65
C LEU A 93 2.44 6.08 7.66
N ASP A 94 2.62 7.39 7.88
CA ASP A 94 1.93 8.14 8.95
C ASP A 94 0.41 8.06 8.85
N ILE A 95 -0.15 8.12 7.65
CA ILE A 95 -1.61 8.07 7.48
C ILE A 95 -2.19 6.69 7.81
N LEU A 96 -1.37 5.66 7.93
CA LEU A 96 -1.81 4.35 8.40
C LEU A 96 -1.71 4.20 9.91
N LYS A 97 -1.27 5.25 10.60
CA LYS A 97 -1.06 5.28 12.04
C LYS A 97 -1.68 6.54 12.63
N ASP A 98 -0.83 7.42 13.13
CA ASP A 98 -1.23 8.62 13.89
C ASP A 98 -1.96 9.67 13.07
N GLN A 99 -1.70 9.72 11.78
CA GLN A 99 -2.31 10.71 10.89
C GLN A 99 -3.53 10.17 10.15
N TRP A 100 -4.01 8.99 10.53
CA TRP A 100 -5.23 8.47 9.95
C TRP A 100 -6.42 9.36 10.33
N SER A 101 -7.34 9.52 9.40
CA SER A 101 -8.58 10.28 9.60
C SER A 101 -9.70 9.61 8.80
N PRO A 102 -10.94 9.64 9.31
CA PRO A 102 -12.08 9.11 8.53
C PRO A 102 -12.31 9.83 7.20
N ALA A 103 -11.71 10.99 6.99
CA ALA A 103 -11.77 11.68 5.71
C ALA A 103 -10.90 11.02 4.64
N LEU A 104 -9.94 10.19 5.03
CA LEU A 104 -9.11 9.47 4.09
C LEU A 104 -9.86 8.28 3.50
N THR A 105 -9.52 7.94 2.26
CA THR A 105 -10.10 6.80 1.56
C THR A 105 -8.99 5.84 1.18
N ILE A 106 -9.37 4.61 0.83
CA ILE A 106 -8.38 3.63 0.37
C ILE A 106 -7.66 4.13 -0.90
N SER A 107 -8.36 4.88 -1.75
CA SER A 107 -7.73 5.49 -2.93
C SER A 107 -6.59 6.42 -2.54
N LYS A 108 -6.83 7.29 -1.55
CA LYS A 108 -5.80 8.21 -1.09
C LYS A 108 -4.63 7.49 -0.43
N VAL A 109 -4.92 6.43 0.31
CA VAL A 109 -3.88 5.62 0.93
C VAL A 109 -3.00 4.96 -0.14
N LEU A 110 -3.61 4.39 -1.17
CA LEU A 110 -2.85 3.76 -2.25
C LEU A 110 -2.00 4.77 -3.02
N LEU A 111 -2.52 5.98 -3.24
CA LEU A 111 -1.73 7.06 -3.84
C LEU A 111 -0.53 7.41 -2.97
N SER A 112 -0.73 7.45 -1.65
CA SER A 112 0.37 7.74 -0.72
C SER A 112 1.43 6.65 -0.75
N ILE A 113 1.02 5.38 -0.87
CA ILE A 113 1.97 4.28 -0.98
C ILE A 113 2.74 4.39 -2.30
N CYS A 114 2.09 4.74 -3.40
CA CYS A 114 2.77 4.98 -4.67
C CYS A 114 3.80 6.10 -4.55
N SER A 115 3.45 7.19 -3.86
CA SER A 115 4.38 8.28 -3.62
C SER A 115 5.58 7.82 -2.79
N LEU A 116 5.34 6.94 -1.82
CA LEU A 116 6.39 6.39 -0.98
C LEU A 116 7.39 5.56 -1.79
N LEU A 117 6.94 4.92 -2.86
CA LEU A 117 7.84 4.19 -3.76
C LEU A 117 8.76 5.13 -4.53
N THR A 118 8.28 6.31 -4.89
CA THR A 118 9.08 7.32 -5.59
C THR A 118 10.00 8.05 -4.63
N ASP A 119 9.47 8.45 -3.47
CA ASP A 119 10.21 9.21 -2.45
C ASP A 119 10.06 8.53 -1.10
N CYS A 120 11.04 7.75 -0.71
CA CYS A 120 11.01 7.10 0.59
C CYS A 120 11.28 8.12 1.71
N ASN A 121 11.00 7.70 2.94
CA ASN A 121 11.25 8.53 4.11
C ASN A 121 12.37 7.91 4.96
N PRO A 122 13.63 8.24 4.67
CA PRO A 122 14.77 7.64 5.39
C PRO A 122 14.92 8.13 6.83
N LYS A 123 14.16 9.16 7.22
CA LYS A 123 14.20 9.69 8.58
C LYS A 123 13.34 8.88 9.55
N ASP A 124 12.41 8.09 9.03
CA ASP A 124 11.54 7.25 9.86
C ASP A 124 11.49 5.83 9.25
N PRO A 125 12.62 5.11 9.24
CA PRO A 125 12.69 3.84 8.55
C PRO A 125 12.20 2.67 9.39
N LEU A 126 11.78 1.61 8.72
CA LEU A 126 11.60 0.29 9.31
C LEU A 126 12.86 -0.55 9.15
N VAL A 127 13.65 -0.27 8.12
CA VAL A 127 14.89 -0.99 7.85
C VAL A 127 16.01 0.02 7.79
N GLY A 128 16.69 0.19 8.92
CA GLY A 128 17.73 1.22 9.05
C GLY A 128 18.90 1.05 8.08
N SER A 129 19.29 -0.18 7.79
CA SER A 129 20.38 -0.43 6.86
C SER A 129 20.05 0.04 5.45
N ILE A 130 18.82 -0.11 5.01
CA ILE A 130 18.38 0.35 3.69
C ILE A 130 18.33 1.89 3.68
N ALA A 131 17.83 2.49 4.77
CA ALA A 131 17.79 3.95 4.87
C ALA A 131 19.20 4.54 4.82
N LYS A 132 20.15 3.93 5.53
CA LYS A 132 21.53 4.37 5.52
C LYS A 132 22.12 4.29 4.12
N GLN A 133 21.91 3.18 3.42
CA GLN A 133 22.38 3.01 2.05
C GLN A 133 21.77 4.06 1.13
N TYR A 134 20.48 4.35 1.29
CA TYR A 134 19.79 5.36 0.50
C TYR A 134 20.44 6.74 0.65
N LEU A 135 20.86 7.08 1.87
CA LEU A 135 21.47 8.37 2.16
C LEU A 135 22.96 8.43 1.78
N GLU A 136 23.68 7.32 1.94
CA GLU A 136 25.13 7.31 1.76
C GLU A 136 25.59 6.78 0.41
N ASP A 137 24.82 5.90 -0.21
CA ASP A 137 25.17 5.32 -1.50
C ASP A 137 23.90 5.07 -2.31
N ARG A 138 23.34 6.14 -2.80
CA ARG A 138 22.06 6.12 -3.51
C ARG A 138 22.12 5.24 -4.76
N GLU A 139 23.24 5.25 -5.44
CA GLU A 139 23.41 4.48 -6.67
C GLU A 139 23.32 2.98 -6.38
N LEU A 140 23.99 2.51 -5.35
CA LEU A 140 23.91 1.10 -4.95
C LEU A 140 22.52 0.75 -4.43
N HIS A 141 21.91 1.65 -3.65
CA HIS A 141 20.54 1.47 -3.18
C HIS A 141 19.59 1.25 -4.35
N ASP A 142 19.63 2.14 -5.33
CA ASP A 142 18.70 2.10 -6.46
C ASP A 142 18.94 0.86 -7.32
N LYS A 143 20.19 0.48 -7.50
CA LYS A 143 20.54 -0.73 -8.23
C LYS A 143 19.98 -1.99 -7.53
N THR A 144 20.17 -2.07 -6.23
CA THR A 144 19.69 -3.20 -5.43
C THR A 144 18.15 -3.27 -5.46
N ALA A 145 17.50 -2.12 -5.30
CA ALA A 145 16.04 -2.06 -5.36
C ALA A 145 15.51 -2.49 -6.72
N ALA A 146 16.17 -2.07 -7.80
CA ALA A 146 15.79 -2.47 -9.15
C ALA A 146 16.00 -3.97 -9.38
N GLU A 147 17.07 -4.52 -8.85
CA GLU A 147 17.34 -5.95 -8.95
C GLU A 147 16.28 -6.77 -8.22
N TRP A 148 15.88 -6.33 -7.03
CA TRP A 148 14.80 -6.98 -6.28
C TRP A 148 13.48 -6.89 -7.02
N THR A 149 13.20 -5.75 -7.62
CA THR A 149 11.97 -5.57 -8.40
C THR A 149 11.92 -6.56 -9.55
N LYS A 150 13.04 -6.70 -10.24
CA LYS A 150 13.15 -7.64 -11.35
C LYS A 150 13.01 -9.08 -10.89
N ARG A 151 13.53 -9.38 -9.70
CA ARG A 151 13.53 -10.75 -9.16
C ARG A 151 12.18 -11.17 -8.57
N TYR A 152 11.51 -10.26 -7.85
CA TYR A 152 10.33 -10.61 -7.05
C TYR A 152 9.03 -10.01 -7.56
N ALA A 153 9.08 -8.97 -8.38
CA ALA A 153 7.90 -8.21 -8.79
C ALA A 153 7.65 -8.25 -10.30
N GLN A 154 8.09 -9.30 -10.95
CA GLN A 154 7.76 -9.50 -12.35
C GLN A 154 6.30 -9.96 -12.45
N GLY A 155 5.50 -9.22 -13.18
CA GLY A 155 4.09 -9.48 -13.32
C GLY A 155 3.70 -10.69 -14.12
#